data_d71a6c41c4a0557a427030ea1d61fd58
#
_entry.id   d71a6c41c4a0557a427030ea1d61fd58
#
_cell.length_a   1.000
_cell.length_b   1.000
_cell.length_c   1.000
_cell.angle_alpha   90.00
_cell.angle_beta   90.00
_cell.angle_gamma   90.00
#
_symmetry.space_group_name_H-M   'P 1'
#
loop_
_entity.id
_entity.type
_entity.pdbx_description
1 polymer ?
#
loop_
_entity_poly.entity_id
_entity_poly.type
_entity_poly.pdbx_seq_one_letter_code
_entity_poly.pdbx_strand_id
1 'polypeptide(L)'
;MKNLIIFTFLFFNLDIVSADHEVKMLNQGPTGVMVFEPAVLKINIGDTVTFKSVDAAHNSASIPGMIPAGASPWNGQLSQDLTVSFDVAGIYVYQCTPHSMMAMVGVIEVGNDQSNMNEVKSAAQTFKSTFVMNQSRLDDYLAQINE
;
A
#
# COMPACT_ATOMS: atom_id res chain seq x y z
N MET A 1 -47.63 20.84 35.89
CA MET A 1 -47.16 21.09 34.52
C MET A 1 -45.81 20.40 34.37
N LYS A 2 -45.72 19.31 33.55
CA LYS A 2 -44.45 18.56 33.34
C LYS A 2 -43.80 19.12 32.07
N ASN A 3 -42.61 19.76 32.22
CA ASN A 3 -41.86 20.23 31.08
C ASN A 3 -41.16 19.02 30.42
N LEU A 4 -41.57 18.70 29.20
CA LEU A 4 -40.91 17.71 28.36
C LEU A 4 -39.71 18.38 27.67
N ILE A 5 -38.50 18.04 28.11
CA ILE A 5 -37.25 18.48 27.44
C ILE A 5 -37.03 17.52 26.28
N ILE A 6 -37.22 18.00 25.05
CA ILE A 6 -36.91 17.25 23.84
C ILE A 6 -35.41 17.46 23.56
N PHE A 7 -34.62 16.39 23.74
CA PHE A 7 -33.20 16.37 23.33
C PHE A 7 -33.15 16.05 21.83
N THR A 8 -32.87 17.07 21.02
CA THR A 8 -32.66 16.87 19.59
C THR A 8 -31.21 16.38 19.41
N PHE A 9 -31.03 15.09 19.06
CA PHE A 9 -29.74 14.54 18.66
C PHE A 9 -29.42 15.02 17.23
N LEU A 10 -28.44 15.91 17.11
CA LEU A 10 -27.89 16.32 15.83
C LEU A 10 -26.92 15.22 15.38
N PHE A 11 -27.33 14.39 14.41
CA PHE A 11 -26.41 13.46 13.74
C PHE A 11 -25.51 14.26 12.79
N PHE A 12 -24.26 14.46 13.17
CA PHE A 12 -23.23 14.89 12.23
C PHE A 12 -22.87 13.70 11.34
N ASN A 13 -23.28 13.73 10.07
CA ASN A 13 -22.73 12.84 9.07
C ASN A 13 -21.32 13.37 8.75
N LEU A 14 -20.29 12.66 9.20
CA LEU A 14 -18.94 12.83 8.72
C LEU A 14 -18.88 12.16 7.33
N ASP A 15 -18.94 12.95 6.28
CA ASP A 15 -18.62 12.48 4.93
C ASP A 15 -17.13 12.07 4.93
N ILE A 16 -16.88 10.76 4.85
CA ILE A 16 -15.52 10.23 4.64
C ILE A 16 -15.18 10.57 3.19
N VAL A 17 -14.39 11.64 3.00
CA VAL A 17 -13.84 12.00 1.69
C VAL A 17 -12.67 11.05 1.42
N SER A 18 -12.82 10.18 0.41
CA SER A 18 -11.71 9.37 -0.12
C SER A 18 -10.65 10.29 -0.73
N ALA A 19 -9.39 10.07 -0.39
CA ALA A 19 -8.26 10.74 -0.99
C ALA A 19 -7.64 9.88 -2.11
N ASP A 20 -7.05 10.53 -3.13
CA ASP A 20 -6.24 9.86 -4.15
C ASP A 20 -4.76 10.16 -3.88
N HIS A 21 -3.96 9.12 -3.78
CA HIS A 21 -2.52 9.16 -3.58
C HIS A 21 -1.82 8.75 -4.87
N GLU A 22 -0.62 9.25 -5.08
CA GLU A 22 0.19 8.91 -6.25
C GLU A 22 1.48 8.20 -5.84
N VAL A 23 1.81 7.11 -6.54
CA VAL A 23 3.08 6.39 -6.44
C VAL A 23 3.70 6.30 -7.83
N LYS A 24 4.88 6.88 -8.00
CA LYS A 24 5.64 6.84 -9.26
C LYS A 24 6.43 5.56 -9.39
N MET A 25 6.45 4.98 -10.58
CA MET A 25 7.28 3.83 -10.94
C MET A 25 8.51 4.35 -11.70
N LEU A 26 9.71 4.17 -11.11
CA LEU A 26 10.93 4.84 -11.55
C LEU A 26 12.11 3.87 -11.74
N ASN A 27 12.87 4.09 -12.81
CA ASN A 27 14.19 3.46 -12.98
C ASN A 27 15.20 3.95 -11.93
N GLN A 28 15.12 5.24 -11.58
CA GLN A 28 15.97 5.89 -10.58
C GLN A 28 15.15 6.88 -9.77
N GLY A 29 15.19 6.76 -8.45
CA GLY A 29 14.54 7.66 -7.50
C GLY A 29 15.43 8.00 -6.32
N PRO A 30 14.91 8.71 -5.32
CA PRO A 30 15.68 9.14 -4.14
C PRO A 30 16.29 7.98 -3.35
N THR A 31 15.63 6.83 -3.33
CA THR A 31 16.04 5.63 -2.57
C THR A 31 16.86 4.63 -3.40
N GLY A 32 17.24 4.98 -4.63
CA GLY A 32 18.09 4.16 -5.50
C GLY A 32 17.46 3.80 -6.84
N VAL A 33 17.90 2.68 -7.40
CA VAL A 33 17.41 2.17 -8.70
C VAL A 33 16.22 1.26 -8.53
N MET A 34 15.35 1.22 -9.55
CA MET A 34 14.15 0.39 -9.60
C MET A 34 13.32 0.56 -8.34
N VAL A 35 12.60 1.68 -8.24
CA VAL A 35 11.87 2.09 -7.03
C VAL A 35 10.45 2.56 -7.35
N PHE A 36 9.58 2.39 -6.36
CA PHE A 36 8.33 3.13 -6.21
C PHE A 36 8.61 4.40 -5.39
N GLU A 37 7.98 5.53 -5.74
CA GLU A 37 8.17 6.79 -5.02
C GLU A 37 6.83 7.51 -4.79
N PRO A 38 6.39 7.67 -3.53
CA PRO A 38 6.99 7.12 -2.32
C PRO A 38 6.86 5.59 -2.25
N ALA A 39 7.83 4.93 -1.60
CA ALA A 39 7.82 3.47 -1.45
C ALA A 39 6.97 2.99 -0.27
N VAL A 40 6.74 3.86 0.72
CA VAL A 40 5.93 3.59 1.91
C VAL A 40 4.84 4.65 2.00
N LEU A 41 3.59 4.22 2.12
CA LEU A 41 2.42 5.09 2.32
C LEU A 41 1.62 4.65 3.54
N LYS A 42 1.03 5.64 4.24
CA LYS A 42 -0.02 5.44 5.24
C LYS A 42 -1.27 6.17 4.75
N ILE A 43 -2.36 5.43 4.55
CA ILE A 43 -3.60 5.94 3.96
C ILE A 43 -4.83 5.51 4.78
N ASN A 44 -5.97 6.13 4.52
CA ASN A 44 -7.23 5.76 5.16
C ASN A 44 -7.96 4.65 4.38
N ILE A 45 -8.88 3.96 5.06
CA ILE A 45 -9.81 3.04 4.40
C ILE A 45 -10.66 3.83 3.41
N GLY A 46 -10.80 3.30 2.18
CA GLY A 46 -11.55 3.91 1.09
C GLY A 46 -10.72 4.85 0.21
N ASP A 47 -9.47 5.14 0.57
CA ASP A 47 -8.56 5.89 -0.30
C ASP A 47 -8.17 5.09 -1.55
N THR A 48 -7.72 5.80 -2.58
CA THR A 48 -7.17 5.22 -3.80
C THR A 48 -5.68 5.53 -3.93
N VAL A 49 -4.95 4.65 -4.62
CA VAL A 49 -3.56 4.89 -5.00
C VAL A 49 -3.43 4.70 -6.52
N THR A 50 -2.96 5.75 -7.18
CA THR A 50 -2.63 5.70 -8.60
C THR A 50 -1.14 5.45 -8.77
N PHE A 51 -0.79 4.25 -9.27
CA PHE A 51 0.57 3.90 -9.66
C PHE A 51 0.85 4.48 -11.04
N LYS A 52 1.73 5.49 -11.09
CA LYS A 52 2.06 6.23 -12.32
C LYS A 52 3.23 5.61 -13.06
N SER A 53 3.02 5.25 -14.32
CA SER A 53 4.07 4.77 -15.20
C SER A 53 4.92 5.93 -15.73
N VAL A 54 5.79 6.49 -14.88
CA VAL A 54 6.70 7.58 -15.25
C VAL A 54 7.79 7.06 -16.17
N ASP A 55 8.44 5.95 -15.78
CA ASP A 55 9.38 5.22 -16.63
C ASP A 55 8.70 3.96 -17.21
N ALA A 56 9.14 3.55 -18.38
CA ALA A 56 8.61 2.38 -19.06
C ALA A 56 9.05 1.05 -18.41
N ALA A 57 8.36 -0.05 -18.76
CA ALA A 57 8.65 -1.41 -18.34
C ALA A 57 8.43 -1.70 -16.84
N HIS A 58 7.64 -0.88 -16.15
CA HIS A 58 7.19 -1.13 -14.79
C HIS A 58 5.70 -1.46 -14.73
N ASN A 59 5.32 -2.16 -13.67
CA ASN A 59 3.92 -2.33 -13.24
C ASN A 59 3.85 -2.32 -11.72
N SER A 60 2.63 -2.30 -11.18
CA SER A 60 2.35 -2.58 -9.78
C SER A 60 1.51 -3.85 -9.68
N ALA A 61 1.92 -4.78 -8.83
CA ALA A 61 1.20 -6.01 -8.54
C ALA A 61 1.26 -6.33 -7.05
N SER A 62 0.12 -6.71 -6.46
CA SER A 62 0.08 -7.21 -5.09
C SER A 62 0.80 -8.55 -4.97
N ILE A 63 1.39 -8.84 -3.81
CA ILE A 63 2.10 -10.09 -3.56
C ILE A 63 1.18 -11.04 -2.77
N PRO A 64 0.93 -12.27 -3.26
CA PRO A 64 0.13 -13.26 -2.54
C PRO A 64 0.65 -13.50 -1.12
N GLY A 65 -0.24 -13.50 -0.14
CA GLY A 65 0.11 -13.67 1.28
C GLY A 65 0.66 -12.42 1.97
N MET A 66 0.76 -11.28 1.25
CA MET A 66 1.23 -10.01 1.81
C MET A 66 0.20 -8.88 1.62
N ILE A 67 -1.07 -9.23 1.56
CA ILE A 67 -2.22 -8.31 1.63
C ILE A 67 -3.20 -8.82 2.68
N PRO A 68 -4.03 -7.97 3.29
CA PRO A 68 -5.00 -8.40 4.30
C PRO A 68 -5.99 -9.42 3.75
N ALA A 69 -6.49 -10.29 4.62
CA ALA A 69 -7.58 -11.20 4.27
C ALA A 69 -8.82 -10.40 3.82
N GLY A 70 -9.43 -10.82 2.71
CA GLY A 70 -10.58 -10.15 2.12
C GLY A 70 -10.25 -8.96 1.21
N ALA A 71 -9.00 -8.51 1.15
CA ALA A 71 -8.57 -7.50 0.19
C ALA A 71 -8.51 -8.08 -1.24
N SER A 72 -8.84 -7.23 -2.22
CA SER A 72 -8.74 -7.60 -3.63
C SER A 72 -7.30 -7.52 -4.11
N PRO A 73 -6.74 -8.59 -4.71
CA PRO A 73 -5.43 -8.53 -5.34
C PRO A 73 -5.47 -7.72 -6.65
N TRP A 74 -4.33 -7.16 -7.05
CA TRP A 74 -4.19 -6.45 -8.33
C TRP A 74 -2.93 -6.89 -9.08
N ASN A 75 -2.95 -6.69 -10.40
CA ASN A 75 -1.81 -6.91 -11.27
C ASN A 75 -1.93 -5.97 -12.48
N GLY A 76 -1.21 -4.85 -12.43
CA GLY A 76 -1.19 -3.86 -13.49
C GLY A 76 -0.42 -4.33 -14.74
N GLN A 77 -0.75 -3.75 -15.87
CA GLN A 77 -0.02 -3.97 -17.12
C GLN A 77 1.27 -3.14 -17.14
N LEU A 78 2.27 -3.62 -17.88
CA LEU A 78 3.53 -2.91 -18.04
C LEU A 78 3.33 -1.56 -18.75
N SER A 79 4.04 -0.54 -18.26
CA SER A 79 4.03 0.81 -18.84
C SER A 79 2.67 1.47 -18.88
N GLN A 80 1.77 1.11 -17.96
CA GLN A 80 0.45 1.71 -17.83
C GLN A 80 0.21 2.18 -16.39
N ASP A 81 -0.53 3.28 -16.26
CA ASP A 81 -1.05 3.73 -14.98
C ASP A 81 -2.09 2.73 -14.46
N LEU A 82 -2.13 2.56 -13.15
CA LEU A 82 -3.11 1.71 -12.47
C LEU A 82 -3.62 2.43 -11.22
N THR A 83 -4.93 2.56 -11.08
CA THR A 83 -5.56 3.03 -9.83
C THR A 83 -6.17 1.85 -9.09
N VAL A 84 -5.87 1.75 -7.79
CA VAL A 84 -6.35 0.70 -6.88
C VAL A 84 -7.06 1.35 -5.70
N SER A 85 -8.24 0.82 -5.32
CA SER A 85 -8.97 1.23 -4.12
C SER A 85 -8.61 0.33 -2.94
N PHE A 86 -8.48 0.91 -1.74
CA PHE A 86 -8.07 0.23 -0.52
C PHE A 86 -9.18 0.26 0.53
N ASP A 87 -10.09 -0.73 0.45
CA ASP A 87 -11.29 -0.79 1.29
C ASP A 87 -11.13 -1.67 2.54
N VAL A 88 -10.03 -2.41 2.66
CA VAL A 88 -9.72 -3.30 3.77
C VAL A 88 -8.49 -2.78 4.51
N ALA A 89 -8.61 -2.59 5.83
CA ALA A 89 -7.50 -2.16 6.68
C ALA A 89 -6.41 -3.24 6.76
N GLY A 90 -5.15 -2.80 6.93
CA GLY A 90 -4.00 -3.68 7.10
C GLY A 90 -2.79 -3.27 6.25
N ILE A 91 -1.77 -4.12 6.26
CA ILE A 91 -0.53 -3.93 5.53
C ILE A 91 -0.59 -4.63 4.18
N TYR A 92 -0.23 -3.90 3.14
CA TYR A 92 -0.12 -4.38 1.76
C TYR A 92 1.31 -4.24 1.28
N VAL A 93 1.88 -5.32 0.76
CA VAL A 93 3.17 -5.30 0.04
C VAL A 93 2.91 -5.57 -1.44
N TYR A 94 3.54 -4.78 -2.28
CA TYR A 94 3.42 -4.88 -3.72
C TYR A 94 4.79 -4.83 -4.39
N GLN A 95 4.86 -5.22 -5.65
CA GLN A 95 6.09 -5.33 -6.42
C GLN A 95 5.92 -4.81 -7.85
N CYS A 96 7.03 -4.52 -8.50
CA CYS A 96 7.12 -4.50 -9.94
C CYS A 96 7.53 -5.89 -10.42
N THR A 97 6.67 -6.56 -11.18
CA THR A 97 6.87 -7.97 -11.56
C THR A 97 8.22 -8.22 -12.27
N PRO A 98 8.61 -7.46 -13.33
CA PRO A 98 9.88 -7.69 -14.00
C PRO A 98 11.12 -7.32 -13.16
N HIS A 99 10.98 -6.47 -12.16
CA HIS A 99 12.10 -6.00 -11.33
C HIS A 99 12.02 -6.48 -9.87
N SER A 100 11.22 -7.51 -9.58
CA SER A 100 11.07 -8.03 -8.21
C SER A 100 12.40 -8.55 -7.65
N MET A 101 13.24 -9.19 -8.49
CA MET A 101 14.59 -9.65 -8.09
C MET A 101 15.54 -8.50 -7.72
N MET A 102 15.26 -7.28 -8.19
CA MET A 102 15.99 -6.06 -7.83
C MET A 102 15.42 -5.38 -6.58
N ALA A 103 14.46 -6.04 -5.90
CA ALA A 103 13.70 -5.53 -4.78
C ALA A 103 12.93 -4.24 -5.12
N MET A 104 12.33 -4.15 -6.34
CA MET A 104 11.39 -3.09 -6.65
C MET A 104 10.05 -3.41 -5.99
N VAL A 105 9.91 -2.96 -4.75
CA VAL A 105 8.77 -3.23 -3.86
C VAL A 105 8.30 -1.94 -3.18
N GLY A 106 7.07 -1.96 -2.68
CA GLY A 106 6.52 -0.90 -1.84
C GLY A 106 5.57 -1.45 -0.78
N VAL A 107 5.25 -0.63 0.21
CA VAL A 107 4.40 -0.97 1.34
C VAL A 107 3.33 0.09 1.54
N ILE A 108 2.09 -0.32 1.76
CA ILE A 108 0.98 0.56 2.11
C ILE A 108 0.36 0.07 3.41
N GLU A 109 0.21 0.96 4.39
CA GLU A 109 -0.60 0.77 5.59
C GLU A 109 -1.95 1.45 5.39
N VAL A 110 -3.03 0.69 5.53
CA VAL A 110 -4.41 1.18 5.37
C VAL A 110 -5.11 1.19 6.72
N GLY A 111 -5.67 2.33 7.10
CA GLY A 111 -6.49 2.47 8.29
C GLY A 111 -5.74 2.33 9.62
N ASN A 112 -4.42 2.56 9.63
CA ASN A 112 -3.56 2.40 10.82
C ASN A 112 -3.73 1.02 11.49
N ASP A 113 -3.86 -0.03 10.67
CA ASP A 113 -4.05 -1.42 11.10
C ASP A 113 -2.82 -2.25 10.70
N GLN A 114 -2.23 -2.94 11.66
CA GLN A 114 -1.07 -3.81 11.50
C GLN A 114 -1.37 -5.26 11.91
N SER A 115 -2.66 -5.63 11.96
CA SER A 115 -3.09 -6.95 12.44
C SER A 115 -2.50 -8.11 11.63
N ASN A 116 -2.22 -7.91 10.32
CA ASN A 116 -1.60 -8.89 9.45
C ASN A 116 -0.07 -8.76 9.32
N MET A 117 0.59 -7.92 10.14
CA MET A 117 2.04 -7.68 10.05
C MET A 117 2.87 -8.95 10.23
N ASN A 118 2.45 -9.87 11.10
CA ASN A 118 3.19 -11.11 11.34
C ASN A 118 3.15 -12.03 10.12
N GLU A 119 2.00 -12.14 9.46
CA GLU A 119 1.81 -12.88 8.22
C GLU A 119 2.67 -12.29 7.10
N VAL A 120 2.63 -10.96 6.95
CA VAL A 120 3.45 -10.23 5.98
C VAL A 120 4.94 -10.49 6.23
N LYS A 121 5.43 -10.35 7.47
CA LYS A 121 6.83 -10.62 7.82
C LYS A 121 7.23 -12.07 7.53
N SER A 122 6.37 -13.03 7.81
CA SER A 122 6.62 -14.44 7.51
C SER A 122 6.74 -14.68 6.01
N ALA A 123 5.81 -14.18 5.20
CA ALA A 123 5.85 -14.29 3.74
C ALA A 123 7.06 -13.55 3.14
N ALA A 124 7.41 -12.38 3.69
CA ALA A 124 8.55 -11.58 3.28
C ALA A 124 9.88 -12.34 3.40
N GLN A 125 10.07 -13.23 4.39
CA GLN A 125 11.30 -14.01 4.50
C GLN A 125 11.54 -14.90 3.27
N THR A 126 10.49 -15.56 2.78
CA THR A 126 10.57 -16.39 1.57
C THR A 126 10.75 -15.51 0.33
N PHE A 127 9.99 -14.43 0.24
CA PHE A 127 10.03 -13.54 -0.93
C PHE A 127 11.41 -12.87 -1.10
N LYS A 128 11.99 -12.35 -0.03
CA LYS A 128 13.31 -11.70 -0.04
C LYS A 128 14.45 -12.64 -0.49
N SER A 129 14.29 -13.95 -0.31
CA SER A 129 15.32 -14.91 -0.76
C SER A 129 15.50 -14.91 -2.29
N THR A 130 14.56 -14.32 -3.04
CA THR A 130 14.65 -14.14 -4.49
C THR A 130 15.41 -12.87 -4.90
N PHE A 131 15.72 -11.97 -3.96
CA PHE A 131 16.38 -10.71 -4.27
C PHE A 131 17.88 -10.91 -4.56
N VAL A 132 18.33 -10.41 -5.69
CA VAL A 132 19.74 -10.43 -6.08
C VAL A 132 20.47 -9.16 -5.68
N MET A 133 19.72 -8.09 -5.33
CA MET A 133 20.26 -6.81 -4.84
C MET A 133 19.25 -6.15 -3.89
N ASN A 134 19.71 -5.16 -3.12
CA ASN A 134 18.86 -4.42 -2.16
C ASN A 134 18.10 -5.31 -1.17
N GLN A 135 18.75 -6.36 -0.65
CA GLN A 135 18.12 -7.43 0.13
C GLN A 135 17.44 -6.95 1.42
N SER A 136 17.89 -5.83 2.00
CA SER A 136 17.27 -5.23 3.20
C SER A 136 16.09 -4.33 2.89
N ARG A 137 15.90 -3.90 1.62
CA ARG A 137 14.95 -2.84 1.26
C ARG A 137 13.54 -3.07 1.78
N LEU A 138 13.01 -4.30 1.66
CA LEU A 138 11.67 -4.60 2.17
C LEU A 138 11.60 -4.53 3.70
N ASP A 139 12.63 -4.98 4.41
CA ASP A 139 12.69 -4.87 5.87
C ASP A 139 12.74 -3.41 6.31
N ASP A 140 13.54 -2.59 5.60
CA ASP A 140 13.68 -1.15 5.87
C ASP A 140 12.35 -0.41 5.66
N TYR A 141 11.54 -0.82 4.66
CA TYR A 141 10.22 -0.26 4.41
C TYR A 141 9.18 -0.72 5.45
N LEU A 142 9.19 -2.01 5.83
CA LEU A 142 8.31 -2.52 6.88
C LEU A 142 8.63 -1.92 8.25
N ALA A 143 9.89 -1.56 8.52
CA ALA A 143 10.28 -0.89 9.76
C ALA A 143 9.66 0.51 9.88
N GLN A 144 9.52 1.26 8.78
CA GLN A 144 8.91 2.59 8.75
C GLN A 144 7.41 2.59 9.09
N ILE A 145 6.74 1.45 8.96
CA ILE A 145 5.33 1.31 9.36
C ILE A 145 5.18 1.36 10.88
N ASN A 146 6.19 0.93 11.64
CA ASN A 146 6.15 0.87 13.10
C ASN A 146 6.53 2.20 13.78
N GLU A 147 6.91 3.22 13.01
CA GLU A 147 7.21 4.58 13.48
C GLU A 147 5.98 5.49 13.42
#